data_8a5bd06edaffd4f52d3c15f71bdca9ff
#
_entry.id   8a5bd06edaffd4f52d3c15f71bdca9ff
#
_cell.length_a   1.000
_cell.length_b   1.000
_cell.length_c   1.000
_cell.angle_alpha   90.00
_cell.angle_beta   90.00
_cell.angle_gamma   90.00
#
_symmetry.space_group_name_H-M   'P 1'
#
loop_
_entity.id
_entity.type
_entity.pdbx_description
1 polymer ?
#
loop_
_entity_poly.entity_id
_entity_poly.type
_entity_poly.pdbx_seq_one_letter_code
_entity_poly.pdbx_strand_id
1 'polypeptide(L)'
;MTTADPEIRLLAGADAVPYRDIRLDGLRRNPEAFASTFEDEREKSLDWFKERITQSRIFGAFIAQQLVGVVGLRAHDDAKQRHRAMLWGMFVRREARQYGIGVRLVDAAVAHAAGDVEQLQLAVVTENEAARRLYAKAGFIEYGHQINALKQNGRYYDDILMVKFLEP
;
A
#
# COMPACT_ATOMS: atom_id res chain seq x y z
N MET A 1 28.06 2.87 -12.21
CA MET A 1 27.48 3.16 -10.89
C MET A 1 26.62 1.99 -10.48
N THR A 2 27.04 1.29 -9.47
CA THR A 2 26.23 0.20 -8.89
C THR A 2 25.05 0.86 -8.18
N THR A 3 23.88 0.83 -8.77
CA THR A 3 22.63 1.18 -8.07
C THR A 3 22.49 0.20 -6.93
N ALA A 4 22.46 0.70 -5.69
CA ALA A 4 22.27 -0.14 -4.53
C ALA A 4 20.97 -0.93 -4.69
N ASP A 5 21.02 -2.25 -4.49
CA ASP A 5 19.84 -3.11 -4.56
C ASP A 5 18.81 -2.65 -3.50
N PRO A 6 17.53 -2.48 -3.86
CA PRO A 6 16.51 -2.06 -2.90
C PRO A 6 16.36 -3.05 -1.74
N GLU A 7 16.43 -2.55 -0.52
CA GLU A 7 16.11 -3.32 0.69
C GLU A 7 14.62 -3.22 1.00
N ILE A 8 13.95 -4.34 1.18
CA ILE A 8 12.54 -4.39 1.58
C ILE A 8 12.46 -4.90 3.02
N ARG A 9 11.85 -4.13 3.91
CA ARG A 9 11.65 -4.53 5.30
C ARG A 9 10.40 -3.91 5.92
N LEU A 10 9.96 -4.47 7.03
CA LEU A 10 8.94 -3.83 7.88
C LEU A 10 9.49 -2.52 8.44
N LEU A 11 8.62 -1.51 8.46
CA LEU A 11 8.90 -0.26 9.17
C LEU A 11 8.74 -0.47 10.68
N ALA A 12 9.56 0.25 11.44
CA ALA A 12 9.49 0.34 12.90
C ALA A 12 9.18 1.77 13.33
N GLY A 13 8.94 1.99 14.62
CA GLY A 13 8.64 3.32 15.15
C GLY A 13 9.70 4.39 14.81
N ALA A 14 10.98 3.99 14.69
CA ALA A 14 12.06 4.87 14.27
C ALA A 14 11.93 5.37 12.82
N ASP A 15 11.13 4.70 12.00
CA ASP A 15 10.86 5.08 10.60
C ASP A 15 9.67 6.06 10.47
N ALA A 16 9.11 6.55 11.55
CA ALA A 16 7.90 7.40 11.51
C ALA A 16 8.08 8.68 10.71
N VAL A 17 9.23 9.34 10.80
CA VAL A 17 9.52 10.57 10.03
C VAL A 17 9.58 10.28 8.53
N PRO A 18 10.42 9.37 8.03
CA PRO A 18 10.42 9.06 6.60
C PRO A 18 9.09 8.46 6.13
N TYR A 19 8.36 7.72 6.96
CA TYR A 19 7.02 7.24 6.62
C TYR A 19 6.02 8.37 6.44
N ARG A 20 5.98 9.32 7.38
CA ARG A 20 5.16 10.52 7.25
C ARG A 20 5.46 11.26 5.94
N ASP A 21 6.73 11.47 5.64
CA ASP A 21 7.15 12.21 4.44
C ASP A 21 6.69 11.53 3.16
N ILE A 22 6.89 10.22 3.03
CA ILE A 22 6.49 9.48 1.83
C ILE A 22 4.96 9.36 1.71
N ARG A 23 4.26 9.18 2.84
CA ARG A 23 2.80 9.12 2.87
C ARG A 23 2.18 10.43 2.41
N LEU A 24 2.65 11.55 2.94
CA LEU A 24 2.17 12.88 2.56
C LEU A 24 2.53 13.22 1.11
N ASP A 25 3.70 12.80 0.63
CA ASP A 25 4.08 12.95 -0.77
C ASP A 25 3.13 12.20 -1.71
N GLY A 26 2.79 10.96 -1.37
CA GLY A 26 1.80 10.16 -2.12
C GLY A 26 0.43 10.80 -2.17
N LEU A 27 -0.09 11.24 -1.03
CA LEU A 27 -1.40 11.90 -0.93
C LEU A 27 -1.46 13.20 -1.74
N ARG A 28 -0.38 13.96 -1.76
CA ARG A 28 -0.31 15.23 -2.50
C ARG A 28 -0.19 15.02 -4.00
N ARG A 29 0.61 14.05 -4.44
CA ARG A 29 0.92 13.82 -5.87
C ARG A 29 -0.14 13.00 -6.59
N ASN A 30 -0.76 12.05 -5.89
CA ASN A 30 -1.75 11.13 -6.45
C ASN A 30 -3.01 11.07 -5.57
N PRO A 31 -3.70 12.20 -5.32
CA PRO A 31 -4.82 12.25 -4.39
C PRO A 31 -5.95 11.29 -4.75
N GLU A 32 -6.16 11.03 -6.04
CA GLU A 32 -7.18 10.10 -6.55
C GLU A 32 -6.90 8.61 -6.20
N ALA A 33 -5.67 8.28 -5.85
CA ALA A 33 -5.28 6.90 -5.53
C ALA A 33 -5.50 6.51 -4.06
N PHE A 34 -5.92 7.46 -3.21
CA PHE A 34 -6.05 7.25 -1.77
C PHE A 34 -7.43 7.63 -1.27
N ALA A 35 -7.92 6.89 -0.27
CA ALA A 35 -9.16 7.23 0.43
C ALA A 35 -9.00 8.42 1.40
N SER A 36 -7.80 8.64 1.92
CA SER A 36 -7.46 9.78 2.78
C SER A 36 -7.01 10.98 1.96
N THR A 37 -7.04 12.17 2.57
CA THR A 37 -6.56 13.41 1.94
C THR A 37 -5.25 13.88 2.55
N PHE A 38 -4.49 14.65 1.79
CA PHE A 38 -3.27 15.32 2.27
C PHE A 38 -3.61 16.29 3.42
N GLU A 39 -4.70 17.05 3.28
CA GLU A 39 -5.15 18.04 4.26
C GLU A 39 -5.44 17.41 5.62
N ASP A 40 -6.10 16.25 5.63
CA ASP A 40 -6.44 15.54 6.87
C ASP A 40 -5.20 14.95 7.55
N GLU A 41 -4.29 14.36 6.78
CA GLU A 41 -3.14 13.66 7.37
C GLU A 41 -1.96 14.58 7.70
N ARG A 42 -1.79 15.70 7.00
CA ARG A 42 -0.70 16.66 7.28
C ARG A 42 -0.75 17.25 8.69
N GLU A 43 -1.95 17.35 9.25
CA GLU A 43 -2.16 17.91 10.60
C GLU A 43 -2.00 16.86 11.72
N LYS A 44 -1.78 15.59 11.35
CA LYS A 44 -1.59 14.52 12.33
C LYS A 44 -0.21 14.59 12.98
N SER A 45 -0.16 14.21 14.26
CA SER A 45 1.09 14.15 15.01
C SER A 45 2.01 13.03 14.52
N LEU A 46 3.30 13.12 14.85
CA LEU A 46 4.24 12.03 14.57
C LEU A 46 3.84 10.74 15.31
N ASP A 47 3.28 10.84 16.51
CA ASP A 47 2.80 9.69 17.28
C ASP A 47 1.66 8.96 16.54
N TRP A 48 0.78 9.68 15.86
CA TRP A 48 -0.24 9.07 15.02
C TRP A 48 0.36 8.20 13.90
N PHE A 49 1.44 8.66 13.25
CA PHE A 49 2.16 7.87 12.25
C PHE A 49 2.88 6.67 12.85
N LYS A 50 3.45 6.81 14.06
CA LYS A 50 4.05 5.68 14.80
C LYS A 50 3.01 4.60 15.13
N GLU A 51 1.84 4.99 15.63
CA GLU A 51 0.74 4.07 15.92
C GLU A 51 0.30 3.34 14.64
N ARG A 52 0.20 4.04 13.53
CA ARG A 52 -0.16 3.44 12.25
C ARG A 52 0.84 2.38 11.79
N ILE A 53 2.13 2.60 11.98
CA ILE A 53 3.19 1.62 11.71
C ILE A 53 3.03 0.37 12.58
N THR A 54 2.67 0.54 13.86
CA THR A 54 2.53 -0.57 14.80
C THR A 54 1.21 -1.33 14.67
N GLN A 55 0.12 -0.64 14.37
CA GLN A 55 -1.22 -1.23 14.20
C GLN A 55 -1.40 -1.90 12.83
N SER A 56 -0.76 -1.37 11.80
CA SER A 56 -0.72 -1.96 10.46
C SER A 56 0.72 -2.35 10.16
N ARG A 57 0.92 -3.49 9.54
CA ARG A 57 2.25 -3.87 9.08
C ARG A 57 2.56 -3.11 7.81
N ILE A 58 3.51 -2.20 7.87
CA ILE A 58 3.90 -1.38 6.73
C ILE A 58 5.28 -1.81 6.27
N PHE A 59 5.37 -2.25 5.01
CA PHE A 59 6.62 -2.58 4.35
C PHE A 59 7.17 -1.34 3.67
N GLY A 60 8.44 -1.11 3.84
CA GLY A 60 9.19 -0.05 3.18
C GLY A 60 10.26 -0.60 2.25
N ALA A 61 10.46 0.10 1.14
CA ALA A 61 11.58 -0.13 0.22
C ALA A 61 12.59 0.99 0.38
N PHE A 62 13.85 0.63 0.59
CA PHE A 62 14.94 1.57 0.80
C PHE A 62 15.99 1.44 -0.30
N ILE A 63 16.43 2.56 -0.85
CA ILE A 63 17.61 2.66 -1.72
C ILE A 63 18.57 3.65 -1.06
N ALA A 64 19.82 3.23 -0.82
CA ALA A 64 20.82 4.04 -0.13
C ALA A 64 20.27 4.68 1.17
N GLN A 65 19.56 3.88 1.97
CA GLN A 65 18.90 4.26 3.24
C GLN A 65 17.74 5.27 3.11
N GLN A 66 17.34 5.60 1.90
CA GLN A 66 16.17 6.46 1.67
C GLN A 66 14.93 5.62 1.41
N LEU A 67 13.84 5.92 2.12
CA LEU A 67 12.55 5.29 1.92
C LEU A 67 11.93 5.77 0.61
N VAL A 68 11.79 4.87 -0.36
CA VAL A 68 11.34 5.18 -1.72
C VAL A 68 10.00 4.53 -2.10
N GLY A 69 9.52 3.61 -1.29
CA GLY A 69 8.23 2.96 -1.54
C GLY A 69 7.66 2.37 -0.26
N VAL A 70 6.34 2.24 -0.20
CA VAL A 70 5.60 1.67 0.94
C VAL A 70 4.38 0.88 0.48
N VAL A 71 4.00 -0.12 1.27
CA VAL A 71 2.69 -0.78 1.21
C VAL A 71 2.27 -1.20 2.61
N GLY A 72 1.00 -1.00 2.95
CA GLY A 72 0.43 -1.45 4.21
C GLY A 72 -0.29 -2.78 4.07
N LEU A 73 -0.22 -3.59 5.12
CA LEU A 73 -0.95 -4.84 5.29
C LEU A 73 -1.75 -4.73 6.58
N ARG A 74 -3.08 -4.85 6.49
CA ARG A 74 -3.98 -4.74 7.62
C ARG A 74 -4.89 -5.96 7.71
N ALA A 75 -4.74 -6.72 8.78
CA ALA A 75 -5.62 -7.84 9.07
C ALA A 75 -6.98 -7.36 9.60
N HIS A 76 -8.00 -8.19 9.44
CA HIS A 76 -9.29 -7.99 10.09
C HIS A 76 -9.31 -8.70 11.44
N ASP A 77 -9.82 -8.02 12.47
CA ASP A 77 -9.83 -8.56 13.84
C ASP A 77 -11.10 -9.37 14.15
N ASP A 78 -12.19 -9.12 13.42
CA ASP A 78 -13.47 -9.81 13.61
C ASP A 78 -13.36 -11.32 13.30
N ALA A 79 -13.92 -12.14 14.18
CA ALA A 79 -13.81 -13.60 14.08
C ALA A 79 -14.22 -14.19 12.72
N LYS A 80 -15.22 -13.59 12.06
CA LYS A 80 -15.69 -14.02 10.72
C LYS A 80 -14.86 -13.46 9.56
N GLN A 81 -13.95 -12.53 9.81
CA GLN A 81 -13.18 -11.82 8.78
C GLN A 81 -11.67 -12.00 8.90
N ARG A 82 -11.18 -12.57 10.02
CA ARG A 82 -9.74 -12.72 10.29
C ARG A 82 -8.99 -13.66 9.34
N HIS A 83 -9.72 -14.39 8.46
CA HIS A 83 -9.11 -15.18 7.39
C HIS A 83 -8.61 -14.34 6.22
N ARG A 84 -8.84 -13.02 6.24
CA ARG A 84 -8.46 -12.10 5.17
C ARG A 84 -7.75 -10.86 5.70
N ALA A 85 -6.93 -10.26 4.86
CA ALA A 85 -6.28 -8.98 5.13
C ALA A 85 -6.36 -8.07 3.90
N MET A 86 -6.13 -6.79 4.12
CA MET A 86 -6.14 -5.76 3.08
C MET A 86 -4.72 -5.26 2.81
N LEU A 87 -4.33 -5.20 1.54
CA LEU A 87 -3.23 -4.33 1.09
C LEU A 87 -3.78 -2.92 0.88
N TRP A 88 -3.03 -1.93 1.34
CA TRP A 88 -3.43 -0.54 1.23
C TRP A 88 -2.23 0.40 1.17
N GLY A 89 -2.45 1.64 0.74
CA GLY A 89 -1.45 2.70 0.83
C GLY A 89 -0.18 2.45 0.00
N MET A 90 -0.27 1.68 -1.08
CA MET A 90 0.84 1.47 -2.00
C MET A 90 1.24 2.79 -2.65
N PHE A 91 2.50 3.16 -2.48
CA PHE A 91 3.09 4.29 -3.17
C PHE A 91 4.58 4.05 -3.39
N VAL A 92 5.05 4.34 -4.59
CA VAL A 92 6.48 4.32 -4.94
C VAL A 92 6.83 5.67 -5.52
N ARG A 93 7.89 6.30 -4.99
CA ARG A 93 8.38 7.56 -5.51
C ARG A 93 8.69 7.43 -7.00
N ARG A 94 8.38 8.46 -7.77
CA ARG A 94 8.49 8.44 -9.24
C ARG A 94 9.87 8.01 -9.72
N GLU A 95 10.92 8.54 -9.11
CA GLU A 95 12.31 8.25 -9.43
C GLU A 95 12.74 6.81 -9.15
N ALA A 96 11.96 6.08 -8.34
CA ALA A 96 12.25 4.69 -7.98
C ALA A 96 11.37 3.66 -8.71
N ARG A 97 10.38 4.08 -9.48
CA ARG A 97 9.39 3.17 -10.11
C ARG A 97 10.00 2.18 -11.10
N GLN A 98 11.09 2.54 -11.75
CA GLN A 98 11.78 1.69 -12.73
C GLN A 98 12.57 0.52 -12.14
N TYR A 99 12.71 0.44 -10.82
CA TYR A 99 13.50 -0.60 -10.15
C TYR A 99 12.69 -1.81 -9.67
N GLY A 100 11.44 -1.96 -10.13
CA GLY A 100 10.56 -3.07 -9.74
C GLY A 100 10.15 -3.08 -8.27
N ILE A 101 10.19 -1.93 -7.60
CA ILE A 101 9.94 -1.78 -6.16
C ILE A 101 8.52 -2.18 -5.79
N GLY A 102 7.53 -1.81 -6.61
CA GLY A 102 6.13 -2.16 -6.36
C GLY A 102 5.92 -3.67 -6.29
N VAL A 103 6.49 -4.43 -7.21
CA VAL A 103 6.43 -5.90 -7.22
C VAL A 103 7.07 -6.48 -5.96
N ARG A 104 8.26 -6.01 -5.59
CA ARG A 104 8.99 -6.48 -4.38
C ARG A 104 8.23 -6.18 -3.09
N LEU A 105 7.57 -5.03 -3.00
CA LEU A 105 6.73 -4.67 -1.86
C LEU A 105 5.51 -5.59 -1.75
N VAL A 106 4.82 -5.84 -2.85
CA VAL A 106 3.68 -6.77 -2.87
C VAL A 106 4.12 -8.17 -2.51
N ASP A 107 5.22 -8.66 -3.06
CA ASP A 107 5.76 -10.00 -2.77
C ASP A 107 6.13 -10.14 -1.27
N ALA A 108 6.73 -9.12 -0.67
CA ALA A 108 7.05 -9.11 0.75
C ALA A 108 5.79 -9.17 1.63
N ALA A 109 4.76 -8.40 1.28
CA ALA A 109 3.48 -8.43 1.99
C ALA A 109 2.77 -9.77 1.84
N VAL A 110 2.75 -10.34 0.64
CA VAL A 110 2.19 -11.67 0.38
C VAL A 110 2.91 -12.75 1.18
N ALA A 111 4.24 -12.76 1.15
CA ALA A 111 5.05 -13.72 1.90
C ALA A 111 4.82 -13.62 3.41
N HIS A 112 4.66 -12.39 3.92
CA HIS A 112 4.39 -12.15 5.34
C HIS A 112 2.99 -12.63 5.75
N ALA A 113 1.99 -12.47 4.88
CA ALA A 113 0.61 -12.86 5.13
C ALA A 113 0.39 -14.37 5.00
N ALA A 114 1.24 -15.07 4.24
CA ALA A 114 1.13 -16.50 4.02
C ALA A 114 1.23 -17.28 5.34
N GLY A 115 0.26 -18.15 5.59
CA GLY A 115 0.13 -18.89 6.84
C GLY A 115 -0.69 -18.19 7.93
N ASP A 116 -0.88 -16.88 7.86
CA ASP A 116 -1.68 -16.12 8.83
C ASP A 116 -3.12 -15.87 8.32
N VAL A 117 -3.28 -15.63 7.02
CA VAL A 117 -4.59 -15.42 6.39
C VAL A 117 -4.74 -16.26 5.12
N GLU A 118 -5.97 -16.48 4.71
CA GLU A 118 -6.30 -17.30 3.54
C GLU A 118 -6.36 -16.47 2.25
N GLN A 119 -6.56 -15.16 2.37
CA GLN A 119 -6.64 -14.26 1.21
C GLN A 119 -6.22 -12.83 1.53
N LEU A 120 -5.68 -12.18 0.51
CA LEU A 120 -5.43 -10.73 0.49
C LEU A 120 -6.41 -10.05 -0.45
N GLN A 121 -6.91 -8.90 -0.03
CA GLN A 121 -7.80 -8.05 -0.82
C GLN A 121 -7.20 -6.67 -0.99
N LEU A 122 -7.60 -5.99 -2.04
CA LEU A 122 -7.28 -4.58 -2.26
C LEU A 122 -8.37 -3.91 -3.10
N ALA A 123 -8.40 -2.60 -3.03
CA ALA A 123 -9.18 -1.76 -3.93
C ALA A 123 -8.20 -0.85 -4.70
N VAL A 124 -8.41 -0.72 -5.99
CA VAL A 124 -7.59 0.12 -6.87
C VAL A 124 -8.49 0.93 -7.79
N VAL A 125 -8.20 2.22 -7.93
CA VAL A 125 -8.95 3.11 -8.82
C VAL A 125 -8.89 2.54 -10.25
N THR A 126 -10.05 2.45 -10.88
CA THR A 126 -10.23 1.85 -12.23
C THR A 126 -9.23 2.40 -13.25
N GLU A 127 -8.94 3.70 -13.19
CA GLU A 127 -8.07 4.40 -14.12
C GLU A 127 -6.56 4.16 -13.86
N ASN A 128 -6.22 3.60 -12.71
CA ASN A 128 -4.82 3.29 -12.38
C ASN A 128 -4.38 1.95 -13.00
N GLU A 129 -4.22 1.97 -14.32
CA GLU A 129 -3.87 0.76 -15.08
C GLU A 129 -2.53 0.17 -14.68
N ALA A 130 -1.54 1.01 -14.33
CA ALA A 130 -0.22 0.55 -13.92
C ALA A 130 -0.30 -0.29 -12.63
N ALA A 131 -1.05 0.17 -11.62
CA ALA A 131 -1.27 -0.58 -10.39
C ALA A 131 -2.09 -1.86 -10.63
N ARG A 132 -3.14 -1.79 -11.44
CA ARG A 132 -3.95 -2.96 -11.81
C ARG A 132 -3.09 -4.05 -12.46
N ARG A 133 -2.22 -3.69 -13.42
CA ARG A 133 -1.28 -4.62 -14.05
C ARG A 133 -0.29 -5.21 -13.06
N LEU A 134 0.23 -4.39 -12.15
CA LEU A 134 1.15 -4.84 -11.10
C LEU A 134 0.48 -5.92 -10.22
N TYR A 135 -0.73 -5.66 -9.73
CA TYR A 135 -1.46 -6.61 -8.90
C TYR A 135 -1.85 -7.87 -9.66
N ALA A 136 -2.29 -7.74 -10.92
CA ALA A 136 -2.59 -8.91 -11.76
C ALA A 136 -1.37 -9.82 -11.95
N LYS A 137 -0.18 -9.26 -12.20
CA LYS A 137 1.08 -10.01 -12.26
C LYS A 137 1.44 -10.69 -10.95
N ALA A 138 1.08 -10.08 -9.82
CA ALA A 138 1.29 -10.67 -8.49
C ALA A 138 0.26 -11.77 -8.15
N GLY A 139 -0.68 -12.06 -9.06
CA GLY A 139 -1.67 -13.11 -8.91
C GLY A 139 -3.01 -12.67 -8.31
N PHE A 140 -3.25 -11.38 -8.21
CA PHE A 140 -4.57 -10.86 -7.83
C PHE A 140 -5.53 -10.93 -9.00
N ILE A 141 -6.78 -11.31 -8.71
CA ILE A 141 -7.88 -11.36 -9.68
C ILE A 141 -8.94 -10.33 -9.32
N GLU A 142 -9.59 -9.75 -10.32
CA GLU A 142 -10.71 -8.85 -10.12
C GLU A 142 -11.94 -9.63 -9.69
N TYR A 143 -12.66 -9.18 -8.65
CA TYR A 143 -13.86 -9.85 -8.16
C TYR A 143 -15.04 -8.90 -7.97
N GLY A 144 -14.85 -7.58 -8.08
CA GLY A 144 -15.90 -6.62 -7.90
C GLY A 144 -15.55 -5.24 -8.45
N HIS A 145 -16.60 -4.42 -8.57
CA HIS A 145 -16.53 -3.05 -9.04
C HIS A 145 -17.33 -2.17 -8.07
N GLN A 146 -16.68 -1.23 -7.43
CA GLN A 146 -17.32 -0.28 -6.53
C GLN A 146 -17.52 1.06 -7.25
N ILE A 147 -18.78 1.35 -7.58
CA ILE A 147 -19.15 2.58 -8.27
C ILE A 147 -19.05 3.76 -7.31
N ASN A 148 -18.48 4.87 -7.77
CA ASN A 148 -18.32 6.10 -6.99
C ASN A 148 -17.65 5.85 -5.62
N ALA A 149 -16.61 5.03 -5.60
CA ALA A 149 -15.89 4.66 -4.38
C ALA A 149 -15.22 5.88 -3.73
N LEU A 150 -14.67 6.79 -4.52
CA LEU A 150 -14.00 8.01 -4.07
C LEU A 150 -14.57 9.23 -4.79
N LYS A 151 -14.51 10.37 -4.12
CA LYS A 151 -14.84 11.69 -4.72
C LYS A 151 -13.70 12.66 -4.43
N GLN A 152 -13.12 13.22 -5.48
CA GLN A 152 -12.05 14.20 -5.43
C GLN A 152 -12.39 15.39 -6.31
N ASN A 153 -12.41 16.60 -5.74
CA ASN A 153 -12.71 17.83 -6.46
C ASN A 153 -14.00 17.76 -7.31
N GLY A 154 -15.08 17.16 -6.75
CA GLY A 154 -16.37 16.99 -7.42
C GLY A 154 -16.43 15.86 -8.44
N ARG A 155 -15.32 15.20 -8.76
CA ARG A 155 -15.25 14.04 -9.64
C ARG A 155 -15.31 12.74 -8.85
N TYR A 156 -16.09 11.78 -9.35
CA TYR A 156 -16.19 10.44 -8.79
C TYR A 156 -15.18 9.49 -9.45
N TYR A 157 -14.68 8.57 -8.66
CA TYR A 157 -13.77 7.50 -9.11
C TYR A 157 -14.33 6.16 -8.65
N ASP A 158 -14.33 5.20 -9.57
CA ASP A 158 -14.68 3.83 -9.26
C ASP A 158 -13.45 3.04 -8.84
N ASP A 159 -13.64 2.06 -7.97
CA ASP A 159 -12.62 1.09 -7.61
C ASP A 159 -12.88 -0.27 -8.23
N ILE A 160 -11.82 -0.93 -8.66
CA ILE A 160 -11.82 -2.37 -8.90
C ILE A 160 -11.38 -3.05 -7.62
N LEU A 161 -12.14 -4.06 -7.19
CA LEU A 161 -11.81 -4.89 -6.04
C LEU A 161 -11.06 -6.13 -6.53
N MET A 162 -9.91 -6.39 -5.92
CA MET A 162 -9.06 -7.52 -6.30
C MET A 162 -8.77 -8.41 -5.09
N VAL A 163 -8.60 -9.69 -5.35
CA VAL A 163 -8.29 -10.70 -4.34
C VAL A 163 -7.19 -11.64 -4.83
N LYS A 164 -6.33 -12.04 -3.91
CA LYS A 164 -5.38 -13.16 -4.09
C LYS A 164 -5.63 -14.18 -3.00
N PHE A 165 -5.94 -15.42 -3.40
CA PHE A 165 -6.01 -16.54 -2.47
C PHE A 165 -4.61 -17.03 -2.17
N LEU A 166 -4.32 -17.26 -0.89
CA LEU A 166 -3.05 -17.74 -0.40
C LEU A 166 -3.17 -19.24 -0.13
N GLU A 167 -2.15 -19.98 -0.53
CA GLU A 167 -2.08 -21.39 -0.18
C GLU A 167 -1.75 -21.54 1.32
N PRO A 168 -2.35 -22.52 2.02
CA PRO A 168 -2.09 -22.77 3.42
C PRO A 168 -0.64 -23.21 3.69
#